data_04f851bb09140768b1f15a6272d09c2f
#
_entry.id   04f851bb09140768b1f15a6272d09c2f
#
_cell.length_a   1.000
_cell.length_b   1.000
_cell.length_c   1.000
_cell.angle_alpha   90.00
_cell.angle_beta   90.00
_cell.angle_gamma   90.00
#
_symmetry.space_group_name_H-M   'P 1'
#
loop_
_entity.id
_entity.type
_entity.pdbx_description
1 polymer ?
#
loop_
_entity_poly.entity_id
_entity_poly.type
_entity_poly.pdbx_seq_one_letter_code
_entity_poly.pdbx_strand_id
1 'polypeptide(L)'
;MERTRRDAGLSTANPRSFYGARPDTSISIRLLNVVRRGLRRTNSSVLGAISRRLYIRATQRRGKHLGEQQRVLLSLLQPHDPLKREKSLPAIDLVVPFVEKDLRSLELVLQQALRNVRNPISRIVLITPQNSENTGPRFIREESHQILADIISSRSNIVLRHDQDVLGPEILAELENRFGRGDRNAGWVTQQLIKLSAALASEAPASLILDADTLLLSKKTWLNSSGRQLLQLANEYHTDFMKHTLKHFGVPKELKMSFVTHHQLMQTDVVRRMFPEGGASLVAWWQSSTDAIGRDLGDYEVYGAFLAHHYPTRVAHGSFANLFSPHLTTFLADRERTGWSPERLIPGYCSVSFHSWAQVDRADRGD
;
A
#
# COMPACT_ATOMS: atom_id res chain seq x y z
N MET A 1 33.77 10.84 -46.53
CA MET A 1 33.12 9.66 -45.96
C MET A 1 32.48 10.08 -44.64
N GLU A 2 31.23 10.57 -44.74
CA GLU A 2 30.41 11.03 -43.62
C GLU A 2 29.80 9.84 -42.92
N ARG A 3 29.98 9.73 -41.59
CA ARG A 3 29.22 8.82 -40.76
C ARG A 3 28.12 9.62 -40.03
N THR A 4 26.93 9.48 -40.51
CA THR A 4 25.69 9.92 -39.88
C THR A 4 25.51 9.27 -38.50
N ARG A 5 25.54 10.10 -37.45
CA ARG A 5 25.03 9.75 -36.11
C ARG A 5 23.51 9.74 -36.19
N ARG A 6 22.91 8.60 -35.93
CA ARG A 6 21.47 8.48 -35.61
C ARG A 6 21.30 8.79 -34.14
N ASP A 7 20.68 9.89 -33.85
CA ASP A 7 20.17 10.23 -32.52
C ASP A 7 19.02 9.25 -32.18
N ALA A 8 19.28 8.37 -31.24
CA ALA A 8 18.21 7.59 -30.59
C ALA A 8 17.50 8.50 -29.60
N GLY A 9 16.38 9.07 -30.02
CA GLY A 9 15.49 9.83 -29.14
C GLY A 9 14.99 8.97 -27.98
N LEU A 10 15.54 9.20 -26.81
CA LEU A 10 15.00 8.71 -25.55
C LEU A 10 13.64 9.41 -25.34
N SER A 11 12.57 8.71 -25.68
CA SER A 11 11.20 9.08 -25.33
C SER A 11 11.10 9.11 -23.79
N THR A 12 11.05 10.31 -23.23
CA THR A 12 10.69 10.54 -21.83
C THR A 12 9.26 10.05 -21.62
N ALA A 13 9.13 8.84 -21.10
CA ALA A 13 7.82 8.25 -20.82
C ALA A 13 7.08 9.11 -19.77
N ASN A 14 5.99 9.72 -20.21
CA ASN A 14 5.13 10.56 -19.42
C ASN A 14 4.58 9.76 -18.20
N PRO A 15 4.76 10.23 -16.95
CA PRO A 15 4.26 9.55 -15.73
C PRO A 15 2.74 9.29 -15.74
N ARG A 16 1.99 9.94 -16.63
CA ARG A 16 0.54 9.71 -16.80
C ARG A 16 0.18 8.29 -17.25
N SER A 17 1.11 7.49 -17.76
CA SER A 17 0.86 6.11 -18.20
C SER A 17 0.75 5.11 -17.04
N PHE A 18 1.06 5.51 -15.81
CA PHE A 18 0.89 4.65 -14.62
C PHE A 18 -0.58 4.40 -14.25
N TYR A 19 -1.49 5.24 -14.72
CA TYR A 19 -2.92 5.05 -14.50
C TYR A 19 -3.52 4.43 -15.76
N GLY A 20 -3.55 3.10 -15.79
CA GLY A 20 -4.23 2.32 -16.83
C GLY A 20 -5.63 2.84 -17.11
N ALA A 21 -6.11 2.68 -18.33
CA ALA A 21 -7.38 3.18 -18.82
C ALA A 21 -8.50 3.07 -17.76
N ARG A 22 -9.03 4.20 -17.34
CA ARG A 22 -10.13 4.28 -16.37
C ARG A 22 -11.30 3.48 -16.92
N PRO A 23 -11.88 2.54 -16.20
CA PRO A 23 -13.19 2.03 -16.56
C PRO A 23 -14.14 3.23 -16.65
N ASP A 24 -15.06 3.21 -17.58
CA ASP A 24 -16.01 4.30 -17.87
C ASP A 24 -16.96 4.54 -16.69
N THR A 25 -16.43 5.17 -15.66
CA THR A 25 -17.08 5.51 -14.38
C THR A 25 -17.25 7.01 -14.21
N SER A 26 -17.15 7.76 -15.32
CA SER A 26 -17.10 9.23 -15.30
C SER A 26 -18.26 9.89 -14.50
N ILE A 27 -19.43 9.28 -14.52
CA ILE A 27 -20.61 9.79 -13.78
C ILE A 27 -20.50 9.48 -12.27
N SER A 28 -20.05 8.27 -11.90
CA SER A 28 -19.93 7.86 -10.50
C SER A 28 -18.82 8.62 -9.78
N ILE A 29 -17.70 8.88 -10.44
CA ILE A 29 -16.58 9.66 -9.90
C ILE A 29 -16.94 11.15 -9.77
N ARG A 30 -17.66 11.72 -10.71
CA ARG A 30 -18.17 13.10 -10.62
C ARG A 30 -19.12 13.25 -9.43
N LEU A 31 -20.03 12.30 -9.23
CA LEU A 31 -20.95 12.31 -8.10
C LEU A 31 -20.22 12.13 -6.76
N LEU A 32 -19.26 11.21 -6.68
CA LEU A 32 -18.35 11.04 -5.54
C LEU A 32 -17.58 12.33 -5.22
N ASN A 33 -17.09 13.03 -6.22
CA ASN A 33 -16.37 14.29 -6.05
C ASN A 33 -17.28 15.46 -5.63
N VAL A 34 -18.54 15.46 -6.05
CA VAL A 34 -19.55 16.44 -5.59
C VAL A 34 -19.93 16.19 -4.12
N VAL A 35 -20.19 14.93 -3.76
CA VAL A 35 -20.43 14.52 -2.38
C VAL A 35 -19.20 14.79 -1.50
N ARG A 36 -18.00 14.51 -1.99
CA ARG A 36 -16.72 14.83 -1.33
C ARG A 36 -16.54 16.33 -1.09
N ARG A 37 -16.87 17.19 -2.07
CA ARG A 37 -16.84 18.65 -1.91
C ARG A 37 -17.91 19.17 -0.94
N GLY A 38 -19.09 18.58 -0.94
CA GLY A 38 -20.16 18.90 0.01
C GLY A 38 -19.79 18.53 1.45
N LEU A 39 -19.19 17.35 1.65
CA LEU A 39 -18.72 16.88 2.97
C LEU A 39 -17.56 17.73 3.53
N ARG A 40 -16.69 18.30 2.68
CA ARG A 40 -15.62 19.22 3.11
C ARG A 40 -16.13 20.54 3.66
N ARG A 41 -17.35 20.96 3.31
CA ARG A 41 -17.94 22.24 3.72
C ARG A 41 -18.81 22.15 4.98
N THR A 42 -19.15 20.94 5.43
CA THR A 42 -20.04 20.76 6.59
C THR A 42 -19.35 19.97 7.69
N ASN A 43 -19.02 20.66 8.77
CA ASN A 43 -18.45 20.09 10.00
C ASN A 43 -19.48 19.30 10.84
N SER A 44 -20.65 18.96 10.29
CA SER A 44 -21.74 18.30 10.99
C SER A 44 -21.77 16.80 10.70
N SER A 45 -21.59 15.99 11.74
CA SER A 45 -21.70 14.52 11.69
C SER A 45 -23.08 14.03 11.19
N VAL A 46 -24.12 14.84 11.40
CA VAL A 46 -25.50 14.54 10.98
C VAL A 46 -25.66 14.71 9.46
N LEU A 47 -25.16 15.81 8.89
CA LEU A 47 -25.22 16.04 7.44
C LEU A 47 -24.35 15.05 6.66
N GLY A 48 -23.23 14.62 7.23
CA GLY A 48 -22.41 13.56 6.66
C GLY A 48 -23.13 12.20 6.61
N ALA A 49 -23.91 11.88 7.65
CA ALA A 49 -24.72 10.66 7.70
C ALA A 49 -25.91 10.72 6.74
N ILE A 50 -26.57 11.88 6.61
CA ILE A 50 -27.67 12.10 5.67
C ILE A 50 -27.17 12.02 4.22
N SER A 51 -26.08 12.67 3.89
CA SER A 51 -25.48 12.60 2.55
C SER A 51 -25.06 11.19 2.17
N ARG A 52 -24.54 10.40 3.11
CA ARG A 52 -24.24 8.98 2.92
C ARG A 52 -25.51 8.16 2.66
N ARG A 53 -26.56 8.34 3.47
CA ARG A 53 -27.84 7.63 3.30
C ARG A 53 -28.50 7.96 1.96
N LEU A 54 -28.46 9.23 1.53
CA LEU A 54 -29.01 9.65 0.24
C LEU A 54 -28.19 9.07 -0.92
N TYR A 55 -26.86 9.05 -0.82
CA TYR A 55 -25.99 8.43 -1.82
C TYR A 55 -26.24 6.92 -1.93
N ILE A 56 -26.30 6.22 -0.79
CA ILE A 56 -26.62 4.78 -0.74
C ILE A 56 -28.02 4.51 -1.35
N ARG A 57 -29.03 5.31 -1.01
CA ARG A 57 -30.39 5.16 -1.58
C ARG A 57 -30.44 5.47 -3.08
N ALA A 58 -29.72 6.49 -3.55
CA ALA A 58 -29.65 6.81 -4.98
C ALA A 58 -28.95 5.72 -5.79
N THR A 59 -27.88 5.14 -5.22
CA THR A 59 -27.16 4.01 -5.84
C THR A 59 -27.95 2.70 -5.74
N GLN A 60 -28.66 2.45 -4.67
CA GLN A 60 -29.56 1.28 -4.53
C GLN A 60 -30.75 1.34 -5.50
N ARG A 61 -31.33 2.52 -5.74
CA ARG A 61 -32.42 2.68 -6.73
C ARG A 61 -31.96 2.43 -8.17
N ARG A 62 -30.71 2.78 -8.52
CA ARG A 62 -30.08 2.41 -9.78
C ARG A 62 -29.60 0.95 -9.78
N GLY A 63 -29.50 0.33 -8.61
CA GLY A 63 -28.87 -0.97 -8.36
C GLY A 63 -29.66 -2.20 -8.79
N LYS A 64 -30.89 -2.07 -9.29
CA LYS A 64 -31.62 -3.21 -9.85
C LYS A 64 -30.91 -3.87 -11.04
N HIS A 65 -29.92 -3.17 -11.64
CA HIS A 65 -29.12 -3.64 -12.77
C HIS A 65 -27.61 -3.66 -12.49
N LEU A 66 -27.20 -3.44 -11.24
CA LEU A 66 -25.79 -3.48 -10.87
C LEU A 66 -25.37 -4.94 -10.69
N GLY A 67 -24.34 -5.37 -11.39
CA GLY A 67 -23.71 -6.66 -11.19
C GLY A 67 -23.17 -6.81 -9.74
N GLU A 68 -22.89 -8.04 -9.34
CA GLU A 68 -22.44 -8.38 -7.98
C GLU A 68 -21.22 -7.54 -7.52
N GLN A 69 -20.34 -7.23 -8.45
CA GLN A 69 -19.18 -6.36 -8.22
C GLN A 69 -19.55 -4.96 -7.73
N GLN A 70 -20.60 -4.38 -8.27
CA GLN A 70 -21.05 -3.05 -7.85
C GLN A 70 -21.79 -3.11 -6.52
N ARG A 71 -22.45 -4.21 -6.19
CA ARG A 71 -23.05 -4.45 -4.87
C ARG A 71 -21.99 -4.58 -3.79
N VAL A 72 -20.89 -5.29 -4.08
CA VAL A 72 -19.71 -5.35 -3.20
C VAL A 72 -19.12 -3.96 -3.02
N LEU A 73 -18.91 -3.19 -4.09
CA LEU A 73 -18.45 -1.79 -4.02
C LEU A 73 -19.32 -0.92 -3.10
N LEU A 74 -20.63 -1.07 -3.18
CA LEU A 74 -21.57 -0.31 -2.35
C LEU A 74 -21.54 -0.72 -0.87
N SER A 75 -21.37 -2.02 -0.61
CA SER A 75 -21.20 -2.53 0.77
C SER A 75 -19.90 -2.03 1.39
N LEU A 76 -18.87 -1.80 0.57
CA LEU A 76 -17.54 -1.33 0.97
C LEU A 76 -17.47 0.17 1.26
N LEU A 77 -18.48 0.95 0.85
CA LEU A 77 -18.57 2.38 1.19
C LEU A 77 -18.90 2.63 2.67
N GLN A 78 -19.18 1.58 3.42
CA GLN A 78 -19.39 1.70 4.86
C GLN A 78 -18.05 1.55 5.58
N PRO A 79 -17.60 2.55 6.36
CA PRO A 79 -16.35 2.50 7.10
C PRO A 79 -16.47 1.64 8.36
N HIS A 80 -16.94 0.41 8.24
CA HIS A 80 -17.04 -0.51 9.36
C HIS A 80 -15.90 -1.53 9.31
N ASP A 81 -15.53 -2.03 10.45
CA ASP A 81 -14.64 -3.17 10.57
C ASP A 81 -15.44 -4.44 10.17
N PRO A 82 -15.10 -5.10 9.04
CA PRO A 82 -15.85 -6.27 8.58
C PRO A 82 -15.61 -7.51 9.46
N LEU A 83 -14.55 -7.48 10.27
CA LEU A 83 -14.28 -8.51 11.28
C LEU A 83 -14.86 -8.10 12.61
N LYS A 84 -15.63 -9.01 13.24
CA LYS A 84 -16.18 -8.76 14.56
C LYS A 84 -15.07 -8.57 15.58
N ARG A 85 -15.30 -7.67 16.54
CA ARG A 85 -14.39 -7.50 17.67
C ARG A 85 -14.43 -8.76 18.54
N GLU A 86 -13.29 -9.39 18.72
CA GLU A 86 -13.10 -10.54 19.58
C GLU A 86 -12.31 -10.14 20.83
N LYS A 87 -12.46 -10.91 21.91
CA LYS A 87 -11.75 -10.67 23.18
C LYS A 87 -10.26 -11.00 23.06
N SER A 88 -9.93 -12.01 22.26
CA SER A 88 -8.54 -12.42 22.00
C SER A 88 -8.32 -12.46 20.49
N LEU A 89 -7.34 -11.72 20.03
CA LEU A 89 -6.93 -11.68 18.64
C LEU A 89 -5.51 -12.24 18.49
N PRO A 90 -5.19 -12.90 17.37
CA PRO A 90 -3.85 -13.33 17.09
C PRO A 90 -2.87 -12.15 17.09
N ALA A 91 -1.70 -12.35 17.67
CA ALA A 91 -0.61 -11.39 17.56
C ALA A 91 -0.02 -11.45 16.13
N ILE A 92 0.36 -10.30 15.59
CA ILE A 92 0.90 -10.15 14.23
C ILE A 92 2.18 -9.33 14.26
N ASP A 93 3.03 -9.49 13.25
CA ASP A 93 4.15 -8.57 13.03
C ASP A 93 3.68 -7.33 12.26
N LEU A 94 4.31 -6.18 12.53
CA LEU A 94 4.18 -4.97 11.72
C LEU A 94 5.48 -4.79 10.94
N VAL A 95 5.40 -4.76 9.61
CA VAL A 95 6.55 -4.60 8.73
C VAL A 95 6.47 -3.27 8.00
N VAL A 96 7.50 -2.45 8.12
CA VAL A 96 7.57 -1.11 7.52
C VAL A 96 8.89 -0.95 6.76
N PRO A 97 8.89 -1.17 5.43
CA PRO A 97 10.00 -0.77 4.59
C PRO A 97 10.08 0.75 4.48
N PHE A 98 11.25 1.34 4.66
CA PHE A 98 11.44 2.79 4.61
C PHE A 98 12.79 3.18 4.02
N VAL A 99 12.92 4.43 3.61
CA VAL A 99 14.17 5.05 3.16
C VAL A 99 14.33 6.41 3.86
N GLU A 100 15.48 7.06 3.67
CA GLU A 100 15.84 8.34 4.31
C GLU A 100 14.70 9.37 4.34
N LYS A 101 14.05 9.60 3.20
CA LYS A 101 12.97 10.59 3.09
C LYS A 101 11.76 10.31 3.99
N ASP A 102 11.58 9.07 4.41
CA ASP A 102 10.42 8.60 5.16
C ASP A 102 10.63 8.75 6.69
N LEU A 103 11.85 8.99 7.15
CA LEU A 103 12.17 9.11 8.57
C LEU A 103 11.31 10.14 9.30
N ARG A 104 10.99 11.26 8.64
CA ARG A 104 10.15 12.32 9.21
C ARG A 104 8.71 11.87 9.47
N SER A 105 8.22 10.90 8.73
CA SER A 105 6.86 10.35 8.89
C SER A 105 6.85 9.08 9.74
N LEU A 106 7.97 8.37 9.82
CA LEU A 106 8.05 7.02 10.35
C LEU A 106 7.54 6.91 11.79
N GLU A 107 7.95 7.82 12.68
CA GLU A 107 7.48 7.82 14.06
C GLU A 107 5.95 7.96 14.14
N LEU A 108 5.38 8.90 13.37
CA LEU A 108 3.93 9.11 13.32
C LEU A 108 3.21 7.91 12.71
N VAL A 109 3.78 7.28 11.68
CA VAL A 109 3.26 6.04 11.07
C VAL A 109 3.17 4.93 12.11
N LEU A 110 4.24 4.72 12.90
CA LEU A 110 4.27 3.72 13.96
C LEU A 110 3.27 4.03 15.07
N GLN A 111 3.20 5.28 15.53
CA GLN A 111 2.23 5.71 16.53
C GLN A 111 0.78 5.45 16.08
N GLN A 112 0.45 5.80 14.83
CA GLN A 112 -0.88 5.58 14.28
C GLN A 112 -1.19 4.09 14.04
N ALA A 113 -0.19 3.29 13.64
CA ALA A 113 -0.36 1.85 13.50
C ALA A 113 -0.68 1.20 14.85
N LEU A 114 0.12 1.49 15.88
CA LEU A 114 -0.08 0.97 17.23
C LEU A 114 -1.43 1.38 17.87
N ARG A 115 -1.93 2.56 17.50
CA ARG A 115 -3.24 3.04 17.97
C ARG A 115 -4.41 2.39 17.25
N ASN A 116 -4.25 2.10 15.95
CA ASN A 116 -5.35 1.75 15.06
C ASN A 116 -5.38 0.28 14.64
N VAL A 117 -4.32 -0.49 14.87
CA VAL A 117 -4.31 -1.94 14.74
C VAL A 117 -4.85 -2.56 16.02
N ARG A 118 -5.92 -3.36 15.92
CA ARG A 118 -6.48 -4.04 17.11
C ARG A 118 -5.76 -5.34 17.48
N ASN A 119 -5.13 -5.97 16.49
CA ASN A 119 -4.30 -7.13 16.77
C ASN A 119 -3.11 -6.74 17.64
N PRO A 120 -2.72 -7.53 18.65
CA PRO A 120 -1.45 -7.33 19.32
C PRO A 120 -0.29 -7.34 18.32
N ILE A 121 0.66 -6.40 18.46
CA ILE A 121 1.87 -6.35 17.62
C ILE A 121 2.99 -7.08 18.36
N SER A 122 3.41 -8.24 17.81
CA SER A 122 4.52 -9.02 18.35
C SER A 122 5.85 -8.31 18.17
N ARG A 123 6.15 -7.97 16.93
CA ARG A 123 7.39 -7.28 16.52
C ARG A 123 7.05 -6.17 15.52
N ILE A 124 7.84 -5.12 15.55
CA ILE A 124 7.87 -4.07 14.55
C ILE A 124 9.17 -4.25 13.77
N VAL A 125 9.10 -4.68 12.53
CA VAL A 125 10.26 -4.93 11.68
C VAL A 125 10.41 -3.73 10.74
N LEU A 126 11.42 -2.91 11.01
CA LEU A 126 11.81 -1.79 10.15
C LEU A 126 12.84 -2.27 9.16
N ILE A 127 12.63 -2.04 7.87
CA ILE A 127 13.54 -2.51 6.82
C ILE A 127 14.01 -1.32 6.00
N THR A 128 15.34 -1.12 5.92
CA THR A 128 15.97 -0.02 5.20
C THR A 128 17.14 -0.54 4.35
N PRO A 129 17.50 0.16 3.26
CA PRO A 129 18.72 -0.16 2.53
C PRO A 129 19.95 -0.12 3.46
N GLN A 130 20.85 -1.08 3.26
CA GLN A 130 22.12 -1.06 3.97
C GLN A 130 22.95 0.14 3.50
N ASN A 131 23.52 0.89 4.44
CA ASN A 131 24.51 1.92 4.16
C ASN A 131 25.79 1.25 3.63
N SER A 132 25.89 1.05 2.34
CA SER A 132 27.16 0.87 1.65
C SER A 132 27.65 2.26 1.25
N GLU A 133 28.92 2.45 0.94
CA GLU A 133 29.61 3.72 0.60
C GLU A 133 28.88 4.68 -0.40
N ASN A 134 27.57 4.55 -0.52
CA ASN A 134 26.73 5.21 -1.49
C ASN A 134 25.88 6.33 -0.91
N THR A 135 26.07 7.49 -1.46
CA THR A 135 25.40 8.77 -1.18
C THR A 135 24.04 8.94 -1.89
N GLY A 136 23.34 7.86 -2.25
CA GLY A 136 22.05 7.96 -2.93
C GLY A 136 20.88 8.34 -1.99
N PRO A 137 19.76 8.87 -2.51
CA PRO A 137 18.62 9.33 -1.70
C PRO A 137 17.86 8.20 -0.97
N ARG A 138 18.28 6.95 -1.15
CA ARG A 138 17.70 5.77 -0.51
C ARG A 138 18.37 5.41 0.81
N PHE A 139 19.59 5.89 1.06
CA PHE A 139 20.39 5.52 2.22
C PHE A 139 20.15 6.48 3.37
N ILE A 140 20.22 5.97 4.59
CA ILE A 140 20.10 6.79 5.80
C ILE A 140 21.42 7.55 5.97
N ARG A 141 21.35 8.88 5.96
CA ARG A 141 22.50 9.75 6.16
C ARG A 141 22.94 9.75 7.62
N GLU A 142 24.21 9.99 7.87
CA GLU A 142 24.76 9.99 9.21
C GLU A 142 24.01 10.93 10.16
N GLU A 143 23.62 12.10 9.69
CA GLU A 143 22.84 13.09 10.43
C GLU A 143 21.46 12.58 10.87
N SER A 144 20.92 11.57 10.20
CA SER A 144 19.62 10.95 10.51
C SER A 144 19.72 9.72 11.38
N HIS A 145 20.94 9.23 11.68
CA HIS A 145 21.12 8.03 12.49
C HIS A 145 20.58 8.20 13.92
N GLN A 146 20.69 9.41 14.48
CA GLN A 146 20.16 9.67 15.82
C GLN A 146 18.64 9.56 15.84
N ILE A 147 17.94 10.11 14.84
CA ILE A 147 16.48 10.00 14.73
C ILE A 147 16.07 8.52 14.65
N LEU A 148 16.76 7.74 13.85
CA LEU A 148 16.49 6.30 13.72
C LEU A 148 16.78 5.56 15.04
N ALA A 149 17.88 5.88 15.72
CA ALA A 149 18.22 5.29 17.02
C ALA A 149 17.16 5.61 18.08
N ASP A 150 16.65 6.84 18.12
CA ASP A 150 15.59 7.25 19.04
C ASP A 150 14.28 6.47 18.76
N ILE A 151 13.92 6.30 17.49
CA ILE A 151 12.76 5.50 17.09
C ILE A 151 12.93 4.04 17.56
N ILE A 152 14.10 3.43 17.31
CA ILE A 152 14.36 2.03 17.67
C ILE A 152 14.34 1.85 19.19
N SER A 153 14.99 2.75 19.94
CA SER A 153 15.06 2.68 21.40
C SER A 153 13.73 2.93 22.09
N SER A 154 12.78 3.56 21.40
CA SER A 154 11.47 3.88 21.97
C SER A 154 10.65 2.66 22.39
N ARG A 155 10.96 1.46 21.85
CA ARG A 155 10.26 0.21 22.14
C ARG A 155 11.17 -1.00 21.99
N SER A 156 11.09 -1.92 22.92
CA SER A 156 11.90 -3.16 22.94
C SER A 156 11.54 -4.18 21.85
N ASN A 157 10.38 -4.05 21.21
CA ASN A 157 9.94 -4.97 20.14
C ASN A 157 10.19 -4.42 18.73
N ILE A 158 10.94 -3.34 18.57
CA ILE A 158 11.40 -2.86 17.27
C ILE A 158 12.68 -3.60 16.88
N VAL A 159 12.69 -4.13 15.66
CA VAL A 159 13.82 -4.81 15.04
C VAL A 159 14.17 -4.09 13.75
N LEU A 160 15.39 -3.59 13.63
CA LEU A 160 15.94 -3.06 12.38
C LEU A 160 16.54 -4.21 11.56
N ARG A 161 16.23 -4.22 10.27
CA ARG A 161 16.83 -5.11 9.27
C ARG A 161 17.30 -4.29 8.09
N HIS A 162 18.30 -4.78 7.40
CA HIS A 162 18.71 -4.22 6.11
C HIS A 162 18.14 -5.05 4.96
N ASP A 163 17.91 -4.40 3.82
CA ASP A 163 17.44 -5.06 2.60
C ASP A 163 18.33 -6.24 2.20
N GLN A 164 19.64 -6.11 2.40
CA GLN A 164 20.62 -7.18 2.18
C GLN A 164 20.38 -8.40 3.08
N ASP A 165 19.96 -8.21 4.33
CA ASP A 165 19.65 -9.30 5.26
C ASP A 165 18.34 -10.02 4.86
N VAL A 166 17.44 -9.29 4.17
CA VAL A 166 16.11 -9.79 3.80
C VAL A 166 16.12 -10.48 2.44
N LEU A 167 16.86 -9.95 1.46
CA LEU A 167 16.88 -10.43 0.08
C LEU A 167 18.17 -11.20 -0.28
N GLY A 168 19.26 -10.91 0.40
CA GLY A 168 20.60 -11.35 0.02
C GLY A 168 21.29 -10.41 -0.98
N PRO A 169 22.62 -10.35 -0.94
CA PRO A 169 23.39 -9.45 -1.80
C PRO A 169 23.28 -9.78 -3.30
N GLU A 170 23.09 -11.07 -3.64
CA GLU A 170 23.00 -11.53 -5.03
C GLU A 170 21.75 -10.98 -5.73
N ILE A 171 20.60 -10.96 -5.05
CA ILE A 171 19.35 -10.42 -5.60
C ILE A 171 19.49 -8.91 -5.80
N LEU A 172 20.07 -8.22 -4.83
CA LEU A 172 20.28 -6.77 -4.94
C LEU A 172 21.24 -6.43 -6.09
N ALA A 173 22.32 -7.20 -6.26
CA ALA A 173 23.25 -7.03 -7.38
C ALA A 173 22.55 -7.29 -8.73
N GLU A 174 21.71 -8.31 -8.82
CA GLU A 174 20.95 -8.60 -10.04
C GLU A 174 19.94 -7.48 -10.37
N LEU A 175 19.27 -6.91 -9.36
CA LEU A 175 18.39 -5.76 -9.53
C LEU A 175 19.15 -4.53 -10.04
N GLU A 176 20.34 -4.26 -9.50
CA GLU A 176 21.20 -3.18 -9.95
C GLU A 176 21.71 -3.40 -11.38
N ASN A 177 22.09 -4.63 -11.72
CA ASN A 177 22.53 -4.98 -13.08
C ASN A 177 21.38 -4.83 -14.10
N ARG A 178 20.16 -5.21 -13.74
CA ARG A 178 19.02 -5.13 -14.65
C ARG A 178 18.50 -3.71 -14.86
N PHE A 179 18.45 -2.89 -13.83
CA PHE A 179 17.83 -1.57 -13.87
C PHE A 179 18.84 -0.42 -13.84
N GLY A 180 20.07 -0.67 -13.44
CA GLY A 180 21.05 0.35 -13.13
C GLY A 180 21.06 0.75 -11.67
N ARG A 181 22.25 1.11 -11.19
CA ARG A 181 22.46 1.51 -9.80
C ARG A 181 21.72 2.80 -9.47
N GLY A 182 20.97 2.80 -8.38
CA GLY A 182 20.17 3.96 -7.97
C GLY A 182 18.93 4.23 -8.82
N ASP A 183 18.61 3.36 -9.78
CA ASP A 183 17.41 3.49 -10.59
C ASP A 183 16.14 3.40 -9.74
N ARG A 184 15.15 4.21 -10.07
CA ARG A 184 13.88 4.28 -9.35
C ARG A 184 13.10 2.96 -9.44
N ASN A 185 13.17 2.27 -10.59
CA ASN A 185 12.46 1.01 -10.79
C ASN A 185 13.11 -0.11 -9.99
N ALA A 186 14.47 -0.15 -9.90
CA ALA A 186 15.16 -1.05 -8.99
C ALA A 186 14.65 -0.89 -7.55
N GLY A 187 14.53 0.35 -7.06
CA GLY A 187 14.00 0.63 -5.74
C GLY A 187 12.57 0.18 -5.54
N TRP A 188 11.74 0.37 -6.55
CA TRP A 188 10.35 -0.06 -6.48
C TRP A 188 10.23 -1.59 -6.47
N VAL A 189 10.96 -2.31 -7.33
CA VAL A 189 10.98 -3.79 -7.34
C VAL A 189 11.55 -4.33 -6.02
N THR A 190 12.66 -3.75 -5.53
CA THR A 190 13.23 -4.10 -4.22
C THR A 190 12.19 -4.03 -3.11
N GLN A 191 11.40 -2.96 -3.08
CA GLN A 191 10.33 -2.80 -2.07
C GLN A 191 9.26 -3.90 -2.17
N GLN A 192 8.85 -4.30 -3.40
CA GLN A 192 7.90 -5.41 -3.58
C GLN A 192 8.46 -6.73 -3.02
N LEU A 193 9.71 -7.03 -3.34
CA LEU A 193 10.39 -8.24 -2.87
C LEU A 193 10.58 -8.25 -1.35
N ILE A 194 11.01 -7.13 -0.76
CA ILE A 194 11.17 -6.98 0.70
C ILE A 194 9.87 -7.29 1.44
N LYS A 195 8.74 -6.77 0.99
CA LYS A 195 7.44 -6.96 1.63
C LYS A 195 7.03 -8.43 1.65
N LEU A 196 7.16 -9.10 0.52
CA LEU A 196 6.83 -10.53 0.40
C LEU A 196 7.84 -11.40 1.17
N SER A 197 9.15 -11.10 1.09
CA SER A 197 10.19 -11.84 1.80
C SER A 197 10.04 -11.72 3.32
N ALA A 198 9.75 -10.52 3.82
CA ALA A 198 9.51 -10.30 5.24
C ALA A 198 8.29 -11.08 5.76
N ALA A 199 7.20 -11.12 4.98
CA ALA A 199 6.02 -11.91 5.32
C ALA A 199 6.30 -13.43 5.28
N LEU A 200 7.13 -13.88 4.32
CA LEU A 200 7.55 -15.26 4.18
C LEU A 200 8.41 -15.75 5.38
N ALA A 201 9.31 -14.88 5.85
CA ALA A 201 10.22 -15.16 6.96
C ALA A 201 9.61 -14.94 8.35
N SER A 202 8.39 -14.41 8.45
CA SER A 202 7.75 -14.13 9.73
C SER A 202 7.47 -15.42 10.51
N GLU A 203 7.65 -15.35 11.82
CA GLU A 203 7.26 -16.39 12.78
C GLU A 203 5.84 -16.17 13.32
N ALA A 204 5.32 -14.95 13.20
CA ALA A 204 3.94 -14.65 13.52
C ALA A 204 2.98 -15.28 12.50
N PRO A 205 1.70 -15.50 12.84
CA PRO A 205 0.70 -16.04 11.91
C PRO A 205 0.47 -15.13 10.69
N ALA A 206 0.79 -13.85 10.81
CA ALA A 206 0.69 -12.88 9.71
C ALA A 206 1.57 -11.64 9.99
N SER A 207 1.88 -10.92 8.92
CA SER A 207 2.54 -9.63 8.93
C SER A 207 1.64 -8.56 8.33
N LEU A 208 1.40 -7.46 9.05
CA LEU A 208 0.80 -6.26 8.48
C LEU A 208 1.91 -5.45 7.81
N ILE A 209 1.91 -5.44 6.50
CA ILE A 209 2.81 -4.61 5.71
C ILE A 209 2.21 -3.21 5.63
N LEU A 210 3.01 -2.19 5.92
CA LEU A 210 2.59 -0.79 5.93
C LEU A 210 3.65 0.08 5.25
N ASP A 211 3.24 0.85 4.24
CA ASP A 211 4.12 1.81 3.58
C ASP A 211 4.47 2.96 4.56
N ALA A 212 5.75 3.35 4.61
CA ALA A 212 6.26 4.33 5.57
C ALA A 212 5.74 5.77 5.38
N ASP A 213 4.99 6.00 4.32
CA ASP A 213 4.30 7.26 4.02
C ASP A 213 2.78 7.19 4.22
N THR A 214 2.28 6.17 4.93
CA THR A 214 0.84 5.93 5.10
C THR A 214 0.45 5.86 6.58
N LEU A 215 -0.48 6.75 6.98
CA LEU A 215 -1.05 6.77 8.33
C LEU A 215 -2.37 6.01 8.38
N LEU A 216 -2.51 5.08 9.30
CA LEU A 216 -3.78 4.45 9.60
C LEU A 216 -4.66 5.39 10.44
N LEU A 217 -5.88 5.65 10.01
CA LEU A 217 -6.80 6.62 10.64
C LEU A 217 -7.92 5.97 11.44
N SER A 218 -8.20 4.70 11.24
CA SER A 218 -9.32 4.02 11.89
C SER A 218 -8.93 2.68 12.46
N LYS A 219 -9.47 2.37 13.64
CA LYS A 219 -9.24 1.08 14.31
C LYS A 219 -9.80 -0.07 13.50
N LYS A 220 -8.94 -1.04 13.16
CA LYS A 220 -9.28 -2.24 12.37
C LYS A 220 -8.78 -3.51 13.06
N THR A 221 -9.58 -4.57 12.95
CA THR A 221 -9.14 -5.95 13.14
C THR A 221 -8.62 -6.45 11.82
N TRP A 222 -7.36 -6.88 11.78
CA TRP A 222 -6.72 -7.35 10.55
C TRP A 222 -6.81 -8.88 10.39
N LEU A 223 -6.74 -9.61 11.52
CA LEU A 223 -6.83 -11.06 11.57
C LEU A 223 -7.67 -11.44 12.79
N ASN A 224 -8.70 -12.25 12.60
CA ASN A 224 -9.49 -12.77 13.71
C ASN A 224 -8.98 -14.16 14.16
N SER A 225 -9.54 -14.68 15.26
CA SER A 225 -9.13 -15.98 15.83
C SER A 225 -9.41 -17.17 14.91
N SER A 226 -10.37 -17.05 13.98
CA SER A 226 -10.67 -18.10 12.99
C SER A 226 -9.75 -18.07 11.74
N GLY A 227 -8.73 -17.21 11.72
CA GLY A 227 -7.82 -17.05 10.58
C GLY A 227 -8.41 -16.25 9.41
N ARG A 228 -9.52 -15.56 9.62
CA ARG A 228 -10.13 -14.69 8.64
C ARG A 228 -9.47 -13.32 8.69
N GLN A 229 -9.00 -12.79 7.55
CA GLN A 229 -8.34 -11.49 7.47
C GLN A 229 -9.17 -10.44 6.77
N LEU A 230 -8.92 -9.18 7.13
CA LEU A 230 -9.36 -8.01 6.39
C LEU A 230 -8.55 -7.91 5.09
N LEU A 231 -9.24 -7.99 3.94
CA LEU A 231 -8.68 -7.72 2.62
C LEU A 231 -9.38 -6.49 2.04
N GLN A 232 -8.66 -5.39 1.94
CA GLN A 232 -9.23 -4.14 1.47
C GLN A 232 -9.22 -4.08 -0.06
N LEU A 233 -10.24 -3.42 -0.61
CA LEU A 233 -10.44 -3.25 -2.05
C LEU A 233 -10.26 -1.79 -2.42
N ALA A 234 -9.33 -1.51 -3.35
CA ALA A 234 -9.00 -0.20 -3.88
C ALA A 234 -9.55 -0.01 -5.30
N ASN A 235 -9.56 1.24 -5.72
CA ASN A 235 -9.92 1.64 -7.08
C ASN A 235 -8.71 1.84 -8.01
N GLU A 236 -7.51 1.52 -7.54
CA GLU A 236 -6.30 1.48 -8.35
C GLU A 236 -6.28 0.17 -9.13
N TYR A 237 -6.45 0.23 -10.45
CA TYR A 237 -6.56 -0.96 -11.28
C TYR A 237 -5.38 -1.05 -12.24
N HIS A 238 -4.46 -1.97 -11.96
CA HIS A 238 -3.27 -2.21 -12.77
C HIS A 238 -3.40 -3.54 -13.53
N THR A 239 -3.75 -3.46 -14.80
CA THR A 239 -3.96 -4.65 -15.65
C THR A 239 -2.73 -5.53 -15.75
N ASP A 240 -1.53 -4.94 -15.69
CA ASP A 240 -0.28 -5.68 -15.87
C ASP A 240 0.05 -6.52 -14.63
N PHE A 241 -0.24 -6.04 -13.41
CA PHE A 241 -0.17 -6.87 -12.20
C PHE A 241 -1.07 -8.10 -12.31
N MET A 242 -2.28 -7.92 -12.83
CA MET A 242 -3.25 -9.01 -12.97
C MET A 242 -2.84 -10.02 -14.03
N LYS A 243 -2.30 -9.57 -15.16
CA LYS A 243 -1.76 -10.45 -16.21
C LYS A 243 -0.60 -11.27 -15.69
N HIS A 244 0.33 -10.63 -14.97
CA HIS A 244 1.47 -11.31 -14.38
C HIS A 244 1.04 -12.33 -13.31
N THR A 245 0.08 -11.98 -12.45
CA THR A 245 -0.51 -12.88 -11.45
C THR A 245 -1.16 -14.11 -12.11
N LEU A 246 -1.93 -13.90 -13.17
CA LEU A 246 -2.54 -14.99 -13.93
C LEU A 246 -1.47 -15.87 -14.58
N LYS A 247 -0.47 -15.27 -15.21
CA LYS A 247 0.61 -16.00 -15.89
C LYS A 247 1.42 -16.87 -14.94
N HIS A 248 1.79 -16.33 -13.77
CA HIS A 248 2.71 -17.01 -12.86
C HIS A 248 1.99 -17.98 -11.90
N PHE A 249 0.84 -17.56 -11.34
CA PHE A 249 0.10 -18.34 -10.34
C PHE A 249 -1.16 -19.03 -10.88
N GLY A 250 -1.53 -18.81 -12.13
CA GLY A 250 -2.79 -19.34 -12.70
C GLY A 250 -4.06 -18.71 -12.09
N VAL A 251 -3.92 -17.62 -11.34
CA VAL A 251 -5.01 -16.99 -10.61
C VAL A 251 -5.67 -15.92 -11.46
N PRO A 252 -6.93 -16.11 -11.88
CA PRO A 252 -7.67 -15.12 -12.64
C PRO A 252 -8.11 -13.95 -11.75
N LYS A 253 -8.24 -12.77 -12.35
CA LYS A 253 -8.83 -11.62 -11.67
C LYS A 253 -10.35 -11.68 -11.74
N GLU A 254 -10.97 -12.12 -10.66
CA GLU A 254 -12.42 -12.25 -10.56
C GLU A 254 -13.12 -10.91 -10.29
N LEU A 255 -12.53 -10.07 -9.43
CA LEU A 255 -13.07 -8.76 -9.09
C LEU A 255 -12.38 -7.67 -9.90
N LYS A 256 -13.14 -6.78 -10.54
CA LYS A 256 -12.62 -5.58 -11.24
C LYS A 256 -12.21 -4.48 -10.24
N MET A 257 -11.51 -4.87 -9.19
CA MET A 257 -11.00 -4.01 -8.12
C MET A 257 -9.58 -4.43 -7.79
N SER A 258 -8.80 -3.51 -7.30
CA SER A 258 -7.41 -3.76 -6.92
C SER A 258 -7.29 -4.12 -5.44
N PHE A 259 -6.24 -4.85 -5.12
CA PHE A 259 -5.80 -5.08 -3.75
C PHE A 259 -4.62 -4.17 -3.35
N VAL A 260 -4.24 -3.23 -4.21
CA VAL A 260 -3.17 -2.25 -3.94
C VAL A 260 -3.69 -1.19 -2.96
N THR A 261 -3.25 -1.27 -1.72
CA THR A 261 -3.83 -0.51 -0.60
C THR A 261 -2.81 0.16 0.32
N HIS A 262 -1.53 0.24 -0.05
CA HIS A 262 -0.43 0.85 0.75
C HIS A 262 -0.26 0.25 2.16
N HIS A 263 -1.11 -0.70 2.54
CA HIS A 263 -1.04 -1.49 3.75
C HIS A 263 -1.92 -2.74 3.59
N GLN A 264 -1.36 -3.91 3.86
CA GLN A 264 -2.08 -5.18 3.72
C GLN A 264 -1.56 -6.20 4.71
N LEU A 265 -2.47 -6.96 5.32
CA LEU A 265 -2.08 -8.13 6.09
C LEU A 265 -1.72 -9.26 5.12
N MET A 266 -0.60 -9.91 5.36
CA MET A 266 -0.16 -11.11 4.66
C MET A 266 -0.02 -12.26 5.65
N GLN A 267 -0.84 -13.31 5.50
CA GLN A 267 -0.77 -14.49 6.35
C GLN A 267 0.43 -15.33 5.94
N THR A 268 1.27 -15.67 6.90
CA THR A 268 2.56 -16.34 6.67
C THR A 268 2.41 -17.69 5.98
N ASP A 269 1.39 -18.48 6.36
CA ASP A 269 1.13 -19.78 5.73
C ASP A 269 0.66 -19.64 4.27
N VAL A 270 -0.06 -18.57 3.94
CA VAL A 270 -0.48 -18.27 2.56
C VAL A 270 0.72 -17.87 1.71
N VAL A 271 1.58 -16.96 2.22
CA VAL A 271 2.80 -16.54 1.50
C VAL A 271 3.74 -17.73 1.28
N ARG A 272 3.89 -18.62 2.27
CA ARG A 272 4.69 -19.86 2.13
C ARG A 272 4.12 -20.81 1.08
N ARG A 273 2.81 -20.83 0.85
CA ARG A 273 2.19 -21.61 -0.23
C ARG A 273 2.32 -20.94 -1.59
N MET A 274 2.37 -19.62 -1.65
CA MET A 274 2.70 -18.90 -2.89
C MET A 274 4.14 -19.17 -3.30
N PHE A 275 5.05 -19.26 -2.33
CA PHE A 275 6.48 -19.41 -2.54
C PHE A 275 7.01 -20.64 -1.78
N PRO A 276 6.72 -21.87 -2.26
CA PRO A 276 7.00 -23.10 -1.51
C PRO A 276 8.50 -23.37 -1.31
N GLU A 277 9.35 -22.90 -2.21
CA GLU A 277 10.81 -22.99 -2.10
C GLU A 277 11.41 -21.74 -1.45
N GLY A 278 10.59 -20.95 -0.74
CA GLY A 278 11.03 -19.74 -0.05
C GLY A 278 11.57 -18.67 -1.00
N GLY A 279 12.74 -18.16 -0.71
CA GLY A 279 13.37 -17.12 -1.51
C GLY A 279 13.59 -17.49 -2.98
N ALA A 280 13.88 -18.75 -3.29
CA ALA A 280 14.08 -19.20 -4.67
C ALA A 280 12.81 -19.05 -5.53
N SER A 281 11.64 -19.42 -4.99
CA SER A 281 10.36 -19.21 -5.68
C SER A 281 10.02 -17.72 -5.83
N LEU A 282 10.38 -16.90 -4.85
CA LEU A 282 10.19 -15.45 -4.92
C LEU A 282 11.07 -14.82 -6.02
N VAL A 283 12.32 -15.26 -6.14
CA VAL A 283 13.23 -14.86 -7.22
C VAL A 283 12.67 -15.28 -8.58
N ALA A 284 12.21 -16.52 -8.71
CA ALA A 284 11.61 -17.03 -9.94
C ALA A 284 10.37 -16.20 -10.35
N TRP A 285 9.54 -15.81 -9.38
CA TRP A 285 8.40 -14.91 -9.61
C TRP A 285 8.86 -13.57 -10.17
N TRP A 286 9.83 -12.92 -9.54
CA TRP A 286 10.37 -11.65 -10.03
C TRP A 286 11.00 -11.78 -11.42
N GLN A 287 11.83 -12.80 -11.65
CA GLN A 287 12.49 -13.02 -12.94
C GLN A 287 11.50 -13.32 -14.07
N SER A 288 10.31 -13.83 -13.75
CA SER A 288 9.24 -14.08 -14.72
C SER A 288 8.54 -12.81 -15.23
N SER A 289 8.85 -11.64 -14.65
CA SER A 289 8.37 -10.35 -15.14
C SER A 289 8.74 -10.13 -16.60
N THR A 290 7.76 -9.75 -17.40
CA THR A 290 7.93 -9.44 -18.83
C THR A 290 8.10 -7.96 -19.09
N ASP A 291 7.80 -7.12 -18.12
CA ASP A 291 8.04 -5.69 -18.21
C ASP A 291 9.53 -5.39 -17.93
N ALA A 292 10.20 -4.68 -18.84
CA ALA A 292 11.63 -4.38 -18.74
C ALA A 292 12.00 -3.63 -17.45
N ILE A 293 11.03 -2.90 -16.88
CA ILE A 293 11.21 -2.11 -15.65
C ILE A 293 10.39 -2.67 -14.47
N GLY A 294 9.89 -3.91 -14.58
CA GLY A 294 9.22 -4.62 -13.49
C GLY A 294 7.85 -4.07 -13.09
N ARG A 295 7.21 -3.23 -13.90
CA ARG A 295 5.90 -2.62 -13.57
C ARG A 295 4.73 -3.59 -13.52
N ASP A 296 4.92 -4.83 -13.91
CA ASP A 296 3.94 -5.92 -13.80
C ASP A 296 4.01 -6.65 -12.45
N LEU A 297 4.95 -6.31 -11.59
CA LEU A 297 5.08 -6.85 -10.25
C LEU A 297 4.28 -6.02 -9.25
N GLY A 298 3.34 -6.63 -8.56
CA GLY A 298 2.53 -5.96 -7.54
C GLY A 298 2.33 -6.87 -6.33
N ASP A 299 3.05 -6.61 -5.25
CA ASP A 299 3.04 -7.40 -4.01
C ASP A 299 1.62 -7.53 -3.40
N TYR A 300 0.95 -6.41 -3.22
CA TYR A 300 -0.39 -6.37 -2.67
C TYR A 300 -1.42 -7.03 -3.59
N GLU A 301 -1.30 -6.82 -4.90
CA GLU A 301 -2.23 -7.38 -5.87
C GLU A 301 -2.08 -8.90 -5.95
N VAL A 302 -0.84 -9.41 -6.06
CA VAL A 302 -0.59 -10.84 -6.20
C VAL A 302 -1.03 -11.60 -4.96
N TYR A 303 -0.69 -11.10 -3.77
CA TYR A 303 -1.11 -11.74 -2.52
C TYR A 303 -2.64 -11.71 -2.36
N GLY A 304 -3.26 -10.56 -2.57
CA GLY A 304 -4.71 -10.41 -2.44
C GLY A 304 -5.49 -11.29 -3.41
N ALA A 305 -5.06 -11.37 -4.66
CA ALA A 305 -5.66 -12.24 -5.66
C ALA A 305 -5.50 -13.72 -5.31
N PHE A 306 -4.30 -14.15 -4.91
CA PHE A 306 -4.03 -15.52 -4.50
C PHE A 306 -4.87 -15.94 -3.29
N LEU A 307 -4.92 -15.11 -2.26
CA LEU A 307 -5.73 -15.35 -1.07
C LEU A 307 -7.23 -15.45 -1.41
N ALA A 308 -7.74 -14.48 -2.18
CA ALA A 308 -9.17 -14.44 -2.51
C ALA A 308 -9.60 -15.65 -3.36
N HIS A 309 -8.72 -16.11 -4.26
CA HIS A 309 -9.00 -17.26 -5.13
C HIS A 309 -8.92 -18.59 -4.39
N HIS A 310 -7.81 -18.83 -3.67
CA HIS A 310 -7.57 -20.14 -3.05
C HIS A 310 -8.22 -20.30 -1.67
N TYR A 311 -8.46 -19.19 -0.96
CA TYR A 311 -8.96 -19.20 0.42
C TYR A 311 -10.10 -18.19 0.63
N PRO A 312 -11.19 -18.22 -0.17
CA PRO A 312 -12.27 -17.21 -0.11
C PRO A 312 -12.94 -17.13 1.27
N THR A 313 -12.98 -18.24 2.03
CA THR A 313 -13.53 -18.27 3.39
C THR A 313 -12.66 -17.54 4.41
N ARG A 314 -11.39 -17.35 4.13
CA ARG A 314 -10.43 -16.59 4.97
C ARG A 314 -10.47 -15.09 4.72
N VAL A 315 -11.32 -14.60 3.81
CA VAL A 315 -11.38 -13.19 3.43
C VAL A 315 -12.61 -12.50 4.02
N ALA A 316 -12.40 -11.33 4.58
CA ALA A 316 -13.42 -10.34 4.87
C ALA A 316 -13.10 -9.07 4.08
N HIS A 317 -13.88 -8.77 3.04
CA HIS A 317 -13.64 -7.60 2.23
C HIS A 317 -13.97 -6.31 2.97
N GLY A 318 -13.08 -5.31 2.85
CA GLY A 318 -13.25 -3.98 3.38
C GLY A 318 -12.97 -2.91 2.35
N SER A 319 -13.43 -1.69 2.58
CA SER A 319 -13.12 -0.55 1.71
C SER A 319 -11.75 0.02 2.02
N PHE A 320 -10.96 0.26 0.98
CA PHE A 320 -9.77 1.10 1.03
C PHE A 320 -10.18 2.55 0.76
N ALA A 321 -10.75 3.20 1.77
CA ALA A 321 -10.98 4.63 1.72
C ALA A 321 -9.70 5.36 2.16
N ASN A 322 -8.79 5.61 1.22
CA ASN A 322 -7.55 6.34 1.45
C ASN A 322 -7.64 7.79 0.99
N LEU A 323 -7.04 8.68 1.75
CA LEU A 323 -6.83 10.07 1.35
C LEU A 323 -5.40 10.21 0.82
N PHE A 324 -5.26 10.75 -0.36
CA PHE A 324 -3.95 11.15 -0.88
C PHE A 324 -3.70 12.62 -0.53
N SER A 325 -2.62 12.89 0.17
CA SER A 325 -2.15 14.24 0.48
C SER A 325 -0.73 14.43 -0.08
N PRO A 326 -0.47 15.50 -0.84
CA PRO A 326 0.87 15.72 -1.40
C PRO A 326 1.91 16.13 -0.34
N HIS A 327 1.47 16.64 0.82
CA HIS A 327 2.36 17.27 1.79
C HIS A 327 2.09 16.81 3.21
N LEU A 328 3.03 16.04 3.77
CA LEU A 328 3.03 15.69 5.19
C LEU A 328 3.16 16.95 6.07
N THR A 329 4.05 17.87 5.71
CA THR A 329 4.29 19.11 6.46
C THR A 329 3.04 19.98 6.57
N THR A 330 2.31 20.18 5.47
CA THR A 330 1.04 20.94 5.48
C THR A 330 -0.03 20.21 6.30
N PHE A 331 -0.08 18.88 6.20
CA PHE A 331 -0.99 18.06 6.98
C PHE A 331 -0.69 18.18 8.49
N LEU A 332 0.58 18.16 8.88
CA LEU A 332 1.02 18.29 10.27
C LEU A 332 0.77 19.71 10.81
N ALA A 333 1.10 20.74 10.02
CA ALA A 333 0.84 22.14 10.40
C ALA A 333 -0.66 22.44 10.58
N ASP A 334 -1.51 21.91 9.72
CA ASP A 334 -2.97 22.00 9.87
C ASP A 334 -3.45 21.29 11.13
N ARG A 335 -2.85 20.16 11.47
CA ARG A 335 -3.11 19.42 12.71
C ARG A 335 -2.78 20.27 13.94
N GLU A 336 -1.61 20.90 14.00
CA GLU A 336 -1.20 21.77 15.10
C GLU A 336 -2.10 22.99 15.23
N ARG A 337 -2.36 23.68 14.13
CA ARG A 337 -3.19 24.89 14.09
C ARG A 337 -4.63 24.65 14.51
N THR A 338 -5.20 23.48 14.20
CA THR A 338 -6.62 23.18 14.42
C THR A 338 -6.89 22.35 15.68
N GLY A 339 -5.85 21.95 16.41
CA GLY A 339 -5.97 21.00 17.53
C GLY A 339 -6.54 19.63 17.10
N TRP A 340 -6.38 19.32 15.87
CA TRP A 340 -7.04 18.32 15.11
C TRP A 340 -6.39 16.93 15.28
N SER A 341 -7.20 15.93 15.60
CA SER A 341 -6.73 14.56 15.56
C SER A 341 -7.08 13.91 14.21
N PRO A 342 -6.25 13.03 13.66
CA PRO A 342 -6.53 12.32 12.41
C PRO A 342 -7.92 11.68 12.39
N GLU A 343 -8.41 11.22 13.54
CA GLU A 343 -9.72 10.58 13.65
C GLU A 343 -10.89 11.53 13.50
N ARG A 344 -10.74 12.82 13.85
CA ARG A 344 -11.80 13.83 13.70
C ARG A 344 -11.97 14.33 12.29
N LEU A 345 -10.89 14.23 11.46
CA LEU A 345 -10.85 14.90 10.17
C LEU A 345 -11.76 14.39 9.14
N ILE A 346 -11.81 13.09 9.01
CA ILE A 346 -12.38 12.56 7.79
C ILE A 346 -13.17 11.31 8.12
N PRO A 347 -14.41 11.48 8.63
CA PRO A 347 -15.29 10.34 8.77
C PRO A 347 -15.38 9.60 7.43
N GLY A 348 -14.93 8.35 7.40
CA GLY A 348 -15.00 7.51 6.22
C GLY A 348 -13.69 7.18 5.54
N TYR A 349 -12.55 7.79 5.95
CA TYR A 349 -11.24 7.34 5.48
C TYR A 349 -10.61 6.39 6.51
N CYS A 350 -9.94 5.36 6.00
CA CYS A 350 -9.22 4.41 6.83
C CYS A 350 -7.72 4.72 6.93
N SER A 351 -7.20 5.47 5.97
CA SER A 351 -5.79 5.86 5.90
C SER A 351 -5.58 7.17 5.12
N VAL A 352 -4.40 7.75 5.28
CA VAL A 352 -3.89 8.84 4.44
C VAL A 352 -2.46 8.52 4.01
N SER A 353 -2.14 8.72 2.73
CA SER A 353 -0.81 8.48 2.16
C SER A 353 -0.22 9.77 1.61
N PHE A 354 1.11 9.95 1.80
CA PHE A 354 1.88 11.14 1.44
C PHE A 354 2.90 10.82 0.34
N HIS A 355 2.43 10.61 -0.87
CA HIS A 355 3.32 10.21 -1.96
C HIS A 355 4.19 11.34 -2.48
N SER A 356 5.49 11.11 -2.52
CA SER A 356 6.47 12.07 -3.05
C SER A 356 6.27 12.42 -4.53
N TRP A 357 5.69 11.52 -5.32
CA TRP A 357 5.38 11.77 -6.74
C TRP A 357 4.24 12.80 -6.93
N ALA A 358 3.35 12.95 -5.96
CA ALA A 358 2.30 13.96 -6.01
C ALA A 358 2.83 15.41 -5.86
N GLN A 359 4.10 15.57 -5.48
CA GLN A 359 4.76 16.87 -5.34
C GLN A 359 5.32 17.38 -6.68
N VAL A 360 5.69 16.49 -7.59
CA VAL A 360 6.32 16.83 -8.89
C VAL A 360 5.31 17.46 -9.87
N ASP A 361 4.04 17.03 -9.81
CA ASP A 361 2.98 17.51 -10.72
C ASP A 361 2.60 19.01 -10.54
N ARG A 362 3.06 19.69 -9.50
CA ARG A 362 2.78 21.14 -9.27
C ARG A 362 3.92 22.04 -9.72
N ALA A 363 5.17 21.59 -9.61
CA ALA A 363 6.32 22.36 -10.07
C ALA A 363 6.31 22.54 -11.60
N ASP A 364 5.74 21.58 -12.35
CA ASP A 364 5.64 21.61 -13.80
C ASP A 364 4.45 22.43 -14.33
N ARG A 365 3.54 22.91 -13.48
CA ARG A 365 2.33 23.63 -13.91
C ARG A 365 2.42 25.14 -13.79
N GLY A 366 3.54 25.69 -13.27
CA GLY A 366 3.80 27.13 -13.27
C GLY A 366 2.73 27.98 -12.54
N ASP A 367 2.06 27.42 -11.51
CA ASP A 367 1.07 28.14 -10.69
C ASP A 367 1.72 28.70 -9.41
#